data_8df8b04f42e1bd6cd0db41749c7477c4
#
_entry.id   8df8b04f42e1bd6cd0db41749c7477c4
#
_cell.length_a   1.000
_cell.length_b   1.000
_cell.length_c   1.000
_cell.angle_alpha   90.00
_cell.angle_beta   90.00
_cell.angle_gamma   90.00
#
_symmetry.space_group_name_H-M   'P 1'
#
loop_
_entity.id
_entity.type
_entity.pdbx_description
1 polymer ?
#
loop_
_entity_poly.entity_id
_entity_poly.type
_entity_poly.pdbx_seq_one_letter_code
_entity_poly.pdbx_strand_id
1 'polypeptide(L)'
;VIAGTISGTSISFGTSVVFHATASYFGQRLAFEPNSSKFVVAYSDTGNGDKGTVKVGTVSGTSISLGAAHVVYPDKTSEHNLAFSLSGYFVVTCRDASYNATANDVVATVGTISGTSISLGTGVVFDNNCDWVGMAFDPNTPNVFVISYRDAANSSYGTTIVGTVSGTSISFGSPVVFNTANSTYCDVIFDATSSKFVITYKDYLTNRAASILGQLAIPYVTNLTATNFVGTSTAAYTNGQTASIMLQGGVSDNQTGLTIGSTYYVQQDGTLATTADSISVVAGKALSATSLLLKGY
;
A
#
# COMPACT_ATOMS: atom_id res chain seq x y z
N VAL A 1 13.19 -16.25 15.73
CA VAL A 1 13.24 -14.78 15.90
C VAL A 1 14.05 -14.42 17.13
N ILE A 2 14.70 -13.26 17.12
CA ILE A 2 15.50 -12.73 18.22
C ILE A 2 15.33 -11.19 18.26
N ALA A 3 15.23 -10.62 19.46
CA ALA A 3 15.22 -9.16 19.63
C ALA A 3 16.65 -8.66 19.86
N GLY A 4 16.99 -7.52 19.23
CA GLY A 4 18.26 -6.83 19.42
C GLY A 4 18.05 -5.42 19.90
N THR A 5 18.96 -4.92 20.70
CA THR A 5 19.02 -3.53 21.19
C THR A 5 20.28 -2.86 20.68
N ILE A 6 20.14 -1.67 20.12
CA ILE A 6 21.25 -0.82 19.65
C ILE A 6 21.53 0.23 20.75
N SER A 7 22.79 0.36 21.14
CA SER A 7 23.27 1.41 22.04
C SER A 7 24.54 2.00 21.48
N GLY A 8 24.46 3.21 20.93
CA GLY A 8 25.55 3.81 20.18
C GLY A 8 25.92 2.97 18.96
N THR A 9 27.15 2.43 18.92
CA THR A 9 27.66 1.54 17.88
C THR A 9 27.63 0.06 18.28
N SER A 10 27.04 -0.28 19.42
CA SER A 10 26.99 -1.65 19.94
C SER A 10 25.62 -2.27 19.76
N ILE A 11 25.59 -3.58 19.55
CA ILE A 11 24.34 -4.38 19.47
C ILE A 11 24.40 -5.46 20.56
N SER A 12 23.31 -5.61 21.31
CA SER A 12 23.09 -6.74 22.22
C SER A 12 21.84 -7.51 21.80
N PHE A 13 21.80 -8.80 22.07
CA PHE A 13 20.69 -9.68 21.71
C PHE A 13 20.04 -10.29 22.96
N GLY A 14 18.73 -10.45 22.89
CA GLY A 14 17.96 -11.24 23.83
C GLY A 14 18.04 -12.74 23.53
N THR A 15 17.16 -13.54 24.15
CA THR A 15 17.05 -14.97 23.88
C THR A 15 16.27 -15.20 22.59
N SER A 16 16.77 -16.11 21.74
CA SER A 16 16.06 -16.51 20.53
C SER A 16 14.80 -17.31 20.87
N VAL A 17 13.74 -17.09 20.10
CA VAL A 17 12.47 -17.81 20.21
C VAL A 17 12.20 -18.57 18.91
N VAL A 18 11.92 -19.86 19.02
CA VAL A 18 11.54 -20.69 17.87
C VAL A 18 10.08 -20.41 17.53
N PHE A 19 9.79 -19.94 16.34
CA PHE A 19 8.42 -19.68 15.87
C PHE A 19 7.79 -20.86 15.13
N HIS A 20 8.61 -21.81 14.69
CA HIS A 20 8.19 -23.03 13.99
C HIS A 20 9.15 -24.18 14.32
N ALA A 21 8.62 -25.35 14.69
CA ALA A 21 9.43 -26.45 15.21
C ALA A 21 10.12 -27.29 14.11
N THR A 22 9.61 -27.24 12.88
CA THR A 22 10.17 -27.93 11.71
C THR A 22 10.85 -26.94 10.77
N ALA A 23 11.77 -27.40 9.93
CA ALA A 23 12.44 -26.50 8.99
C ALA A 23 11.44 -25.88 8.01
N SER A 24 11.49 -24.57 7.86
CA SER A 24 10.78 -23.85 6.81
C SER A 24 11.76 -23.61 5.66
N TYR A 25 11.44 -24.11 4.48
CA TYR A 25 12.40 -24.12 3.36
C TYR A 25 12.41 -22.83 2.55
N PHE A 26 11.38 -22.02 2.60
CA PHE A 26 11.22 -20.88 1.69
C PHE A 26 10.79 -19.60 2.41
N GLY A 27 11.57 -18.55 2.19
CA GLY A 27 11.20 -17.15 2.25
C GLY A 27 10.40 -16.69 3.47
N GLN A 28 10.91 -16.88 4.71
CA GLN A 28 10.28 -16.20 5.84
C GLN A 28 10.36 -14.70 5.66
N ARG A 29 9.29 -14.02 6.03
CA ARG A 29 9.22 -12.56 6.06
C ARG A 29 8.75 -12.08 7.42
N LEU A 30 9.27 -10.94 7.80
CA LEU A 30 9.00 -10.29 9.08
C LEU A 30 8.73 -8.81 8.81
N ALA A 31 7.64 -8.30 9.38
CA ALA A 31 7.36 -6.87 9.38
C ALA A 31 6.78 -6.43 10.73
N PHE A 32 7.15 -5.22 11.17
CA PHE A 32 6.59 -4.61 12.36
C PHE A 32 5.31 -3.84 12.03
N GLU A 33 4.34 -3.92 12.94
CA GLU A 33 3.18 -3.03 12.95
C GLU A 33 3.64 -1.63 13.35
N PRO A 34 3.41 -0.62 12.52
CA PRO A 34 3.74 0.75 12.87
C PRO A 34 3.09 1.18 14.20
N ASN A 35 3.84 1.90 15.03
CA ASN A 35 3.37 2.43 16.31
C ASN A 35 3.01 1.38 17.37
N SER A 36 3.46 0.16 17.22
CA SER A 36 3.29 -0.89 18.23
C SER A 36 4.58 -1.70 18.44
N SER A 37 4.61 -2.51 19.48
CA SER A 37 5.70 -3.48 19.73
C SER A 37 5.42 -4.84 19.07
N LYS A 38 4.47 -4.92 18.15
CA LYS A 38 4.06 -6.17 17.50
C LYS A 38 4.67 -6.30 16.12
N PHE A 39 4.83 -7.55 15.71
CA PHE A 39 5.26 -7.91 14.36
C PHE A 39 4.48 -9.14 13.88
N VAL A 40 4.47 -9.35 12.59
CA VAL A 40 4.00 -10.60 12.00
C VAL A 40 5.18 -11.32 11.36
N VAL A 41 5.24 -12.63 11.51
CA VAL A 41 6.13 -13.50 10.72
C VAL A 41 5.26 -14.35 9.79
N ALA A 42 5.61 -14.37 8.49
CA ALA A 42 5.01 -15.21 7.47
C ALA A 42 6.00 -16.32 7.06
N TYR A 43 5.51 -17.55 6.86
CA TYR A 43 6.34 -18.70 6.55
C TYR A 43 5.52 -19.85 5.96
N SER A 44 6.18 -20.81 5.29
CA SER A 44 5.57 -22.09 4.91
C SER A 44 5.62 -23.04 6.10
N ASP A 45 4.47 -23.53 6.55
CA ASP A 45 4.37 -24.45 7.68
C ASP A 45 4.56 -25.91 7.23
N THR A 46 5.82 -26.35 7.27
CA THR A 46 6.18 -27.73 6.88
C THR A 46 5.57 -28.82 7.77
N GLY A 47 5.18 -28.46 9.00
CA GLY A 47 4.41 -29.35 9.88
C GLY A 47 2.93 -29.48 9.49
N ASN A 48 2.44 -28.62 8.58
CA ASN A 48 1.06 -28.56 8.12
C ASN A 48 0.96 -28.54 6.57
N GLY A 49 1.78 -29.33 5.90
CA GLY A 49 1.72 -29.47 4.42
C GLY A 49 2.23 -28.26 3.66
N ASP A 50 3.21 -27.54 4.20
CA ASP A 50 3.80 -26.31 3.61
C ASP A 50 2.81 -25.17 3.40
N LYS A 51 1.69 -25.14 4.13
CA LYS A 51 0.69 -24.07 4.03
C LYS A 51 1.26 -22.71 4.40
N GLY A 52 0.84 -21.68 3.66
CA GLY A 52 1.17 -20.30 4.00
C GLY A 52 0.59 -19.92 5.36
N THR A 53 1.45 -19.57 6.30
CA THR A 53 1.09 -19.37 7.69
C THR A 53 1.69 -18.08 8.24
N VAL A 54 0.96 -17.43 9.13
CA VAL A 54 1.42 -16.24 9.86
C VAL A 54 1.27 -16.42 11.37
N LYS A 55 2.16 -15.76 12.12
CA LYS A 55 2.04 -15.58 13.56
C LYS A 55 2.29 -14.14 13.95
N VAL A 56 1.56 -13.64 14.94
CA VAL A 56 1.89 -12.38 15.58
C VAL A 56 2.91 -12.61 16.69
N GLY A 57 3.88 -11.70 16.79
CA GLY A 57 4.81 -11.63 17.91
C GLY A 57 4.72 -10.28 18.61
N THR A 58 5.09 -10.25 19.88
CA THR A 58 5.20 -9.03 20.68
C THR A 58 6.59 -8.96 21.28
N VAL A 59 7.22 -7.80 21.17
CA VAL A 59 8.53 -7.51 21.78
C VAL A 59 8.31 -6.73 23.07
N SER A 60 8.94 -7.20 24.15
CA SER A 60 8.99 -6.49 25.44
C SER A 60 10.42 -6.50 25.96
N GLY A 61 11.10 -5.36 25.88
CA GLY A 61 12.54 -5.27 26.09
C GLY A 61 13.31 -6.18 25.13
N THR A 62 14.02 -7.17 25.64
CA THR A 62 14.75 -8.18 24.84
C THR A 62 13.99 -9.52 24.71
N SER A 63 12.77 -9.60 25.26
CA SER A 63 11.93 -10.79 25.20
C SER A 63 10.95 -10.74 24.05
N ILE A 64 10.62 -11.92 23.50
CA ILE A 64 9.63 -12.10 22.43
C ILE A 64 8.59 -13.12 22.92
N SER A 65 7.32 -12.80 22.76
CA SER A 65 6.21 -13.74 22.87
C SER A 65 5.51 -13.90 21.53
N LEU A 66 4.98 -15.12 21.26
CA LEU A 66 4.31 -15.45 19.99
C LEU A 66 2.86 -15.86 20.23
N GLY A 67 1.97 -15.40 19.36
CA GLY A 67 0.59 -15.84 19.30
C GLY A 67 0.40 -17.17 18.56
N ALA A 68 -0.85 -17.55 18.35
CA ALA A 68 -1.21 -18.74 17.58
C ALA A 68 -0.84 -18.60 16.09
N ALA A 69 -0.69 -19.74 15.42
CA ALA A 69 -0.52 -19.81 13.97
C ALA A 69 -1.87 -19.62 13.27
N HIS A 70 -1.89 -18.84 12.18
CA HIS A 70 -3.05 -18.64 11.33
C HIS A 70 -2.69 -18.99 9.88
N VAL A 71 -3.43 -19.89 9.26
CA VAL A 71 -3.24 -20.25 7.86
C VAL A 71 -3.79 -19.14 6.99
N VAL A 72 -2.96 -18.55 6.12
CA VAL A 72 -3.33 -17.51 5.15
C VAL A 72 -3.62 -18.09 3.78
N TYR A 73 -3.04 -19.24 3.47
CA TYR A 73 -3.28 -19.96 2.22
C TYR A 73 -3.32 -21.47 2.48
N PRO A 74 -4.39 -22.16 2.00
CA PRO A 74 -4.66 -23.54 2.42
C PRO A 74 -3.77 -24.60 1.76
N ASP A 75 -3.06 -24.25 0.70
CA ASP A 75 -2.22 -25.13 -0.06
C ASP A 75 -0.73 -24.85 0.17
N LYS A 76 0.14 -25.64 -0.45
CA LYS A 76 1.58 -25.48 -0.37
C LYS A 76 2.02 -24.13 -0.92
N THR A 77 2.86 -23.42 -0.17
CA THR A 77 3.34 -22.08 -0.54
C THR A 77 4.84 -21.96 -0.58
N SER A 78 5.31 -20.98 -1.33
CA SER A 78 6.68 -20.47 -1.34
C SER A 78 6.65 -18.95 -1.50
N GLU A 79 7.81 -18.29 -1.37
CA GLU A 79 7.99 -16.87 -1.68
C GLU A 79 6.94 -15.95 -1.01
N HIS A 80 7.05 -15.80 0.30
CA HIS A 80 6.23 -14.87 1.04
C HIS A 80 6.77 -13.44 0.93
N ASN A 81 5.88 -12.45 0.91
CA ASN A 81 6.21 -11.07 1.21
C ASN A 81 5.21 -10.52 2.24
N LEU A 82 5.60 -9.49 2.98
CA LEU A 82 4.80 -8.95 4.08
C LEU A 82 5.11 -7.48 4.29
N ALA A 83 4.09 -6.64 4.34
CA ALA A 83 4.22 -5.24 4.67
C ALA A 83 3.03 -4.74 5.49
N PHE A 84 3.24 -3.69 6.29
CA PHE A 84 2.22 -3.03 7.08
C PHE A 84 1.88 -1.65 6.51
N SER A 85 0.58 -1.30 6.57
CA SER A 85 0.11 0.08 6.40
C SER A 85 0.23 0.85 7.71
N LEU A 86 0.27 2.18 7.63
CA LEU A 86 0.19 3.05 8.81
C LEU A 86 -1.15 2.97 9.55
N SER A 87 -2.19 2.44 8.91
CA SER A 87 -3.52 2.20 9.50
C SER A 87 -3.63 0.87 10.26
N GLY A 88 -2.52 0.12 10.41
CA GLY A 88 -2.49 -1.14 11.15
C GLY A 88 -2.95 -2.38 10.37
N TYR A 89 -3.25 -2.27 9.08
CA TYR A 89 -3.41 -3.43 8.20
C TYR A 89 -2.06 -3.99 7.80
N PHE A 90 -1.96 -5.29 7.65
CA PHE A 90 -0.86 -5.89 6.90
C PHE A 90 -1.39 -6.62 5.66
N VAL A 91 -0.57 -6.70 4.64
CA VAL A 91 -0.79 -7.58 3.50
C VAL A 91 0.33 -8.60 3.48
N VAL A 92 -0.05 -9.85 3.31
CA VAL A 92 0.89 -10.96 3.07
C VAL A 92 0.62 -11.51 1.68
N THR A 93 1.69 -11.73 0.90
CA THR A 93 1.61 -12.47 -0.36
C THR A 93 2.20 -13.86 -0.19
N CYS A 94 1.56 -14.85 -0.81
CA CYS A 94 2.02 -16.23 -0.86
C CYS A 94 1.96 -16.71 -2.31
N ARG A 95 3.06 -17.28 -2.81
CA ARG A 95 3.06 -17.96 -4.09
C ARG A 95 2.59 -19.40 -3.90
N ASP A 96 1.59 -19.83 -4.68
CA ASP A 96 1.17 -21.23 -4.73
C ASP A 96 2.30 -22.08 -5.30
N ALA A 97 2.74 -23.07 -4.56
CA ALA A 97 3.79 -24.02 -4.95
C ALA A 97 3.25 -25.45 -5.04
N SER A 98 1.93 -25.64 -5.18
CA SER A 98 1.31 -26.95 -5.32
C SER A 98 1.76 -27.64 -6.60
N TYR A 99 2.07 -28.92 -6.53
CA TYR A 99 2.67 -29.69 -7.64
C TYR A 99 1.80 -29.77 -8.91
N ASN A 100 0.51 -29.53 -8.77
CA ASN A 100 -0.48 -29.56 -9.87
C ASN A 100 -1.02 -28.17 -10.24
N ALA A 101 -0.48 -27.08 -9.65
CA ALA A 101 -0.90 -25.74 -10.03
C ALA A 101 -0.41 -25.47 -11.47
N THR A 102 -1.35 -25.35 -12.39
CA THR A 102 -1.07 -24.93 -13.77
C THR A 102 -0.64 -23.48 -13.86
N ALA A 103 -0.76 -22.76 -12.75
CA ALA A 103 -0.32 -21.39 -12.57
C ALA A 103 0.38 -21.28 -11.20
N ASN A 104 1.57 -20.68 -11.19
CA ASN A 104 2.22 -20.23 -9.94
C ASN A 104 1.55 -18.92 -9.50
N ASP A 105 0.28 -19.04 -9.10
CA ASP A 105 -0.51 -17.89 -8.68
C ASP A 105 0.08 -17.25 -7.44
N VAL A 106 0.09 -15.93 -7.38
CA VAL A 106 0.41 -15.24 -6.14
C VAL A 106 -0.85 -14.60 -5.56
N VAL A 107 -1.14 -15.00 -4.34
CA VAL A 107 -2.31 -14.56 -3.59
C VAL A 107 -1.88 -13.52 -2.57
N ALA A 108 -2.60 -12.40 -2.54
CA ALA A 108 -2.47 -11.39 -1.50
C ALA A 108 -3.64 -11.49 -0.51
N THR A 109 -3.33 -11.52 0.77
CA THR A 109 -4.32 -11.57 1.85
C THR A 109 -4.07 -10.44 2.83
N VAL A 110 -5.13 -9.67 3.13
CA VAL A 110 -5.08 -8.62 4.15
C VAL A 110 -5.33 -9.21 5.53
N GLY A 111 -4.66 -8.67 6.55
CA GLY A 111 -4.88 -9.04 7.92
C GLY A 111 -4.80 -7.86 8.88
N THR A 112 -5.36 -8.06 10.06
CA THR A 112 -5.29 -7.13 11.21
C THR A 112 -4.90 -7.88 12.47
N ILE A 113 -4.30 -7.16 13.42
CA ILE A 113 -3.89 -7.70 14.71
C ILE A 113 -4.81 -7.15 15.81
N SER A 114 -5.34 -8.05 16.65
CA SER A 114 -6.02 -7.70 17.89
C SER A 114 -5.46 -8.50 19.04
N GLY A 115 -4.77 -7.82 19.97
CA GLY A 115 -4.03 -8.53 21.02
C GLY A 115 -2.95 -9.45 20.46
N THR A 116 -3.06 -10.76 20.67
CA THR A 116 -2.19 -11.81 20.10
C THR A 116 -2.85 -12.61 18.98
N SER A 117 -4.03 -12.18 18.53
CA SER A 117 -4.80 -12.83 17.48
C SER A 117 -4.69 -12.09 16.16
N ILE A 118 -4.84 -12.81 15.06
CA ILE A 118 -4.88 -12.30 13.69
C ILE A 118 -6.26 -12.56 13.11
N SER A 119 -6.84 -11.56 12.47
CA SER A 119 -8.01 -11.71 11.60
C SER A 119 -7.58 -11.51 10.16
N LEU A 120 -7.98 -12.44 9.28
CA LEU A 120 -7.62 -12.45 7.86
C LEU A 120 -8.83 -12.17 7.00
N GLY A 121 -8.63 -11.44 5.92
CA GLY A 121 -9.60 -11.28 4.85
C GLY A 121 -9.54 -12.45 3.85
N THR A 122 -10.31 -12.33 2.77
CA THR A 122 -10.24 -13.29 1.65
C THR A 122 -9.01 -13.03 0.80
N GLY A 123 -8.26 -14.08 0.48
CA GLY A 123 -7.14 -14.00 -0.45
C GLY A 123 -7.59 -13.65 -1.86
N VAL A 124 -6.85 -12.80 -2.54
CA VAL A 124 -7.10 -12.36 -3.91
C VAL A 124 -5.87 -12.65 -4.76
N VAL A 125 -6.03 -13.40 -5.84
CA VAL A 125 -4.98 -13.59 -6.86
C VAL A 125 -4.81 -12.27 -7.61
N PHE A 126 -3.60 -11.71 -7.62
CA PHE A 126 -3.34 -10.47 -8.37
C PHE A 126 -2.67 -10.72 -9.71
N ASP A 127 -2.00 -11.85 -9.87
CA ASP A 127 -1.41 -12.29 -11.12
C ASP A 127 -1.26 -13.83 -11.13
N ASN A 128 -1.35 -14.40 -12.33
CA ASN A 128 -1.13 -15.82 -12.57
C ASN A 128 0.30 -16.03 -13.08
N ASN A 129 1.02 -16.99 -12.50
CA ASN A 129 2.37 -17.35 -12.91
C ASN A 129 3.38 -16.20 -12.76
N CYS A 130 3.46 -15.64 -11.55
CA CYS A 130 4.47 -14.63 -11.19
C CYS A 130 5.35 -15.08 -10.02
N ASP A 131 6.50 -14.45 -9.85
CA ASP A 131 7.46 -14.70 -8.77
C ASP A 131 8.35 -13.47 -8.50
N TRP A 132 9.32 -13.61 -7.60
CA TRP A 132 10.23 -12.53 -7.20
C TRP A 132 9.48 -11.27 -6.76
N VAL A 133 8.54 -11.46 -5.85
CA VAL A 133 7.61 -10.43 -5.40
C VAL A 133 8.24 -9.53 -4.34
N GLY A 134 8.23 -8.21 -4.57
CA GLY A 134 8.50 -7.16 -3.59
C GLY A 134 7.22 -6.36 -3.31
N MET A 135 7.06 -5.82 -2.10
CA MET A 135 5.87 -5.05 -1.73
C MET A 135 6.18 -3.95 -0.73
N ALA A 136 5.60 -2.76 -0.95
CA ALA A 136 5.66 -1.65 0.00
C ALA A 136 4.34 -0.88 0.02
N PHE A 137 3.91 -0.47 1.22
CA PHE A 137 2.81 0.48 1.38
C PHE A 137 3.27 1.91 1.12
N ASP A 138 2.37 2.72 0.55
CA ASP A 138 2.54 4.16 0.46
C ASP A 138 2.24 4.81 1.83
N PRO A 139 3.22 5.40 2.51
CA PRO A 139 2.99 6.04 3.80
C PRO A 139 2.17 7.34 3.69
N ASN A 140 2.06 7.93 2.49
CA ASN A 140 1.33 9.17 2.26
C ASN A 140 -0.14 8.91 1.85
N THR A 141 -0.43 7.71 1.34
CA THR A 141 -1.79 7.32 0.95
C THR A 141 -2.20 6.08 1.73
N PRO A 142 -2.98 6.24 2.80
CA PRO A 142 -3.37 5.13 3.65
C PRO A 142 -3.95 3.96 2.86
N ASN A 143 -3.51 2.74 3.21
CA ASN A 143 -4.02 1.48 2.67
C ASN A 143 -3.74 1.22 1.17
N VAL A 144 -2.92 2.05 0.52
CA VAL A 144 -2.44 1.82 -0.84
C VAL A 144 -1.03 1.23 -0.79
N PHE A 145 -0.76 0.22 -1.61
CA PHE A 145 0.53 -0.44 -1.70
C PHE A 145 0.88 -0.77 -3.16
N VAL A 146 2.16 -0.96 -3.40
CA VAL A 146 2.70 -1.39 -4.69
C VAL A 146 3.30 -2.77 -4.54
N ILE A 147 3.04 -3.64 -5.51
CA ILE A 147 3.74 -4.90 -5.70
C ILE A 147 4.59 -4.77 -6.97
N SER A 148 5.87 -5.14 -6.88
CA SER A 148 6.76 -5.36 -8.03
C SER A 148 7.05 -6.85 -8.15
N TYR A 149 7.05 -7.39 -9.37
CA TYR A 149 7.22 -8.82 -9.59
C TYR A 149 7.72 -9.13 -10.99
N ARG A 150 8.19 -10.37 -11.18
CA ARG A 150 8.40 -10.93 -12.51
C ARG A 150 7.10 -11.57 -12.99
N ASP A 151 6.58 -11.09 -14.09
CA ASP A 151 5.41 -11.65 -14.76
C ASP A 151 5.85 -12.73 -15.76
N ALA A 152 5.87 -13.98 -15.31
CA ALA A 152 6.33 -15.09 -16.13
C ALA A 152 5.33 -15.43 -17.25
N ALA A 153 4.05 -15.05 -17.10
CA ALA A 153 3.04 -15.18 -18.15
C ALA A 153 3.27 -14.16 -19.28
N ASN A 154 3.86 -13.01 -18.97
CA ASN A 154 4.15 -11.93 -19.91
C ASN A 154 5.66 -11.85 -20.20
N SER A 155 6.23 -12.87 -20.81
CA SER A 155 7.64 -12.93 -21.23
C SER A 155 8.65 -12.69 -20.10
N SER A 156 8.27 -12.95 -18.86
CA SER A 156 9.08 -12.69 -17.65
C SER A 156 9.45 -11.21 -17.45
N TYR A 157 8.63 -10.30 -17.95
CA TYR A 157 8.85 -8.87 -17.79
C TYR A 157 8.74 -8.42 -16.33
N GLY A 158 9.49 -7.38 -16.00
CA GLY A 158 9.36 -6.68 -14.73
C GLY A 158 8.06 -5.88 -14.73
N THR A 159 7.14 -6.24 -13.84
CA THR A 159 5.78 -5.68 -13.78
C THR A 159 5.48 -5.16 -12.39
N THR A 160 4.66 -4.15 -12.29
CA THR A 160 4.16 -3.59 -11.03
C THR A 160 2.65 -3.45 -11.07
N ILE A 161 2.02 -3.57 -9.90
CA ILE A 161 0.58 -3.39 -9.73
C ILE A 161 0.30 -2.64 -8.42
N VAL A 162 -0.74 -1.81 -8.45
CA VAL A 162 -1.22 -1.09 -7.26
C VAL A 162 -2.33 -1.87 -6.60
N GLY A 163 -2.23 -2.07 -5.29
CA GLY A 163 -3.28 -2.64 -4.46
C GLY A 163 -3.85 -1.62 -3.49
N THR A 164 -5.13 -1.75 -3.18
CA THR A 164 -5.83 -0.94 -2.18
C THR A 164 -6.57 -1.83 -1.20
N VAL A 165 -6.35 -1.60 0.10
CA VAL A 165 -7.05 -2.28 1.19
C VAL A 165 -8.31 -1.50 1.57
N SER A 166 -9.44 -2.18 1.64
CA SER A 166 -10.71 -1.65 2.18
C SER A 166 -11.33 -2.65 3.13
N GLY A 167 -11.20 -2.39 4.44
CA GLY A 167 -11.61 -3.36 5.47
C GLY A 167 -10.87 -4.68 5.34
N THR A 168 -11.58 -5.76 5.09
CA THR A 168 -11.03 -7.12 4.91
C THR A 168 -10.80 -7.52 3.45
N SER A 169 -10.90 -6.57 2.52
CA SER A 169 -10.81 -6.82 1.08
C SER A 169 -9.62 -6.08 0.47
N ILE A 170 -9.10 -6.64 -0.61
CA ILE A 170 -8.08 -6.01 -1.46
C ILE A 170 -8.65 -5.88 -2.87
N SER A 171 -8.41 -4.74 -3.50
CA SER A 171 -8.64 -4.51 -4.92
C SER A 171 -7.32 -4.15 -5.62
N PHE A 172 -7.17 -4.54 -6.88
CA PHE A 172 -5.99 -4.27 -7.69
C PHE A 172 -6.34 -3.42 -8.90
N GLY A 173 -5.41 -2.53 -9.26
CA GLY A 173 -5.45 -1.78 -10.52
C GLY A 173 -4.96 -2.62 -11.70
N SER A 174 -4.70 -1.97 -12.83
CA SER A 174 -4.08 -2.63 -13.99
C SER A 174 -2.57 -2.78 -13.79
N PRO A 175 -1.97 -3.92 -14.17
CA PRO A 175 -0.53 -4.11 -14.14
C PRO A 175 0.18 -3.18 -15.11
N VAL A 176 1.38 -2.73 -14.76
CA VAL A 176 2.23 -1.84 -15.56
C VAL A 176 3.62 -2.45 -15.69
N VAL A 177 4.08 -2.68 -16.91
CA VAL A 177 5.44 -3.18 -17.18
C VAL A 177 6.44 -2.05 -16.98
N PHE A 178 7.44 -2.25 -16.11
CA PHE A 178 8.54 -1.32 -15.90
C PHE A 178 9.84 -1.73 -16.63
N ASN A 179 9.97 -3.02 -16.99
CA ASN A 179 11.09 -3.52 -17.77
C ASN A 179 10.63 -4.60 -18.75
N THR A 180 10.90 -4.41 -20.05
CA THR A 180 10.53 -5.34 -21.14
C THR A 180 11.60 -6.44 -21.36
N ALA A 181 12.26 -6.85 -20.29
CA ALA A 181 13.22 -7.97 -20.27
C ALA A 181 12.95 -8.86 -19.06
N ASN A 182 13.49 -10.08 -19.05
CA ASN A 182 13.38 -10.97 -17.91
C ASN A 182 13.96 -10.29 -16.67
N SER A 183 13.13 -10.09 -15.64
CA SER A 183 13.43 -9.35 -14.42
C SER A 183 13.25 -10.25 -13.21
N THR A 184 14.29 -10.38 -12.38
CA THR A 184 14.24 -11.20 -11.16
C THR A 184 14.72 -10.41 -9.96
N TYR A 185 14.53 -10.96 -8.76
CA TYR A 185 14.90 -10.30 -7.50
C TYR A 185 14.28 -8.91 -7.39
N CYS A 186 13.00 -8.80 -7.81
CA CYS A 186 12.28 -7.55 -7.70
C CYS A 186 12.04 -7.23 -6.22
N ASP A 187 12.29 -5.99 -5.86
CA ASP A 187 11.94 -5.44 -4.54
C ASP A 187 11.52 -3.99 -4.71
N VAL A 188 10.72 -3.48 -3.78
CA VAL A 188 10.19 -2.12 -3.83
C VAL A 188 10.20 -1.49 -2.46
N ILE A 189 10.61 -0.23 -2.41
CA ILE A 189 10.51 0.63 -1.22
C ILE A 189 9.86 1.95 -1.58
N PHE A 190 9.32 2.64 -0.59
CA PHE A 190 8.66 3.92 -0.76
C PHE A 190 9.45 5.04 -0.07
N ASP A 191 9.63 6.17 -0.76
CA ASP A 191 10.16 7.40 -0.18
C ASP A 191 8.99 8.35 0.13
N ALA A 192 8.70 8.50 1.42
CA ALA A 192 7.63 9.39 1.90
C ALA A 192 7.87 10.86 1.56
N THR A 193 9.13 11.28 1.46
CA THR A 193 9.48 12.68 1.22
C THR A 193 9.21 13.10 -0.21
N SER A 194 9.57 12.27 -1.17
CA SER A 194 9.37 12.56 -2.60
C SER A 194 8.03 12.02 -3.14
N SER A 195 7.27 11.25 -2.33
CA SER A 195 6.06 10.53 -2.75
C SER A 195 6.31 9.61 -3.95
N LYS A 196 7.47 8.94 -3.94
CA LYS A 196 7.89 8.03 -5.01
C LYS A 196 8.28 6.68 -4.45
N PHE A 197 8.19 5.66 -5.29
CA PHE A 197 8.73 4.35 -4.99
C PHE A 197 9.93 4.04 -5.87
N VAL A 198 10.85 3.23 -5.34
CA VAL A 198 12.01 2.74 -6.06
C VAL A 198 11.89 1.24 -6.15
N ILE A 199 11.94 0.70 -7.38
CA ILE A 199 12.01 -0.73 -7.64
C ILE A 199 13.46 -1.06 -7.96
N THR A 200 13.98 -2.13 -7.35
CA THR A 200 15.27 -2.76 -7.72
C THR A 200 14.99 -4.11 -8.34
N TYR A 201 15.80 -4.50 -9.31
CA TYR A 201 15.67 -5.78 -10.00
C TYR A 201 16.97 -6.19 -10.69
N LYS A 202 17.10 -7.46 -11.04
CA LYS A 202 18.12 -7.91 -11.98
C LYS A 202 17.53 -7.93 -13.38
N ASP A 203 18.12 -7.14 -14.26
CA ASP A 203 17.81 -7.15 -15.70
C ASP A 203 18.68 -8.20 -16.42
N TYR A 204 18.05 -9.22 -16.96
CA TYR A 204 18.75 -10.29 -17.69
C TYR A 204 19.22 -9.87 -19.08
N LEU A 205 18.65 -8.85 -19.70
CA LEU A 205 19.11 -8.36 -21.00
C LEU A 205 20.50 -7.73 -20.88
N THR A 206 20.71 -6.92 -19.86
CA THR A 206 22.00 -6.27 -19.59
C THR A 206 22.86 -7.07 -18.61
N ASN A 207 22.30 -8.10 -17.97
CA ASN A 207 22.89 -8.90 -16.88
C ASN A 207 23.40 -8.03 -15.72
N ARG A 208 22.64 -6.99 -15.36
CA ARG A 208 22.97 -6.01 -14.30
C ARG A 208 21.87 -5.91 -13.27
N ALA A 209 22.25 -5.50 -12.07
CA ALA A 209 21.29 -4.93 -11.12
C ALA A 209 20.90 -3.55 -11.63
N ALA A 210 19.60 -3.27 -11.62
CA ALA A 210 19.02 -2.02 -12.08
C ALA A 210 18.04 -1.48 -11.04
N SER A 211 17.74 -0.20 -11.13
CA SER A 211 16.68 0.43 -10.35
C SER A 211 15.88 1.38 -11.21
N ILE A 212 14.58 1.51 -10.90
CA ILE A 212 13.69 2.44 -11.55
C ILE A 212 12.89 3.20 -10.51
N LEU A 213 12.66 4.48 -10.79
CA LEU A 213 11.83 5.34 -9.97
C LEU A 213 10.40 5.36 -10.54
N GLY A 214 9.43 5.14 -9.70
CA GLY A 214 8.02 5.24 -10.05
C GLY A 214 7.27 6.22 -9.15
N GLN A 215 6.14 6.66 -9.61
CA GLN A 215 5.21 7.46 -8.84
C GLN A 215 3.82 6.87 -9.02
N LEU A 216 3.09 6.72 -7.92
CA LEU A 216 1.69 6.34 -7.98
C LEU A 216 0.91 7.51 -8.60
N ALA A 217 0.33 7.27 -9.77
CA ALA A 217 -0.72 8.13 -10.30
C ALA A 217 -2.02 7.75 -9.55
N ILE A 218 -2.10 8.08 -8.28
CA ILE A 218 -3.34 7.92 -7.54
C ILE A 218 -4.22 9.08 -7.99
N PRO A 219 -5.43 8.82 -8.54
CA PRO A 219 -6.41 9.88 -8.62
C PRO A 219 -6.53 10.44 -7.20
N TYR A 220 -6.31 11.71 -7.04
CA TYR A 220 -6.42 12.39 -5.76
C TYR A 220 -7.83 12.09 -5.23
N VAL A 221 -7.94 11.05 -4.40
CA VAL A 221 -9.14 10.85 -3.61
C VAL A 221 -9.00 11.83 -2.45
N THR A 222 -9.29 13.08 -2.74
CA THR A 222 -9.46 14.05 -1.68
C THR A 222 -10.62 13.55 -0.84
N ASN A 223 -10.34 13.25 0.43
CA ASN A 223 -11.40 13.10 1.43
C ASN A 223 -12.07 14.47 1.64
N LEU A 224 -12.64 15.01 0.56
CA LEU A 224 -13.31 16.29 0.60
C LEU A 224 -14.67 16.08 1.24
N THR A 225 -14.77 16.50 2.49
CA THR A 225 -16.04 16.54 3.22
C THR A 225 -16.46 17.98 3.43
N ALA A 226 -17.73 18.21 3.74
CA ALA A 226 -18.23 19.54 4.09
C ALA A 226 -17.45 20.17 5.27
N THR A 227 -16.84 19.34 6.11
CA THR A 227 -16.03 19.76 7.28
C THR A 227 -14.58 20.13 6.95
N ASN A 228 -14.03 19.67 5.84
CA ASN A 228 -12.64 19.95 5.47
C ASN A 228 -12.48 20.87 4.23
N PHE A 229 -13.58 21.27 3.59
CA PHE A 229 -13.57 22.31 2.57
C PHE A 229 -13.50 23.67 3.26
N VAL A 230 -12.34 24.31 3.20
CA VAL A 230 -12.11 25.63 3.86
C VAL A 230 -12.25 26.81 2.90
N GLY A 231 -12.19 26.59 1.60
CA GLY A 231 -12.25 27.66 0.60
C GLY A 231 -11.56 27.31 -0.70
N THR A 232 -11.35 28.33 -1.55
CA THR A 232 -10.65 28.22 -2.83
C THR A 232 -9.32 28.98 -2.80
N SER A 233 -8.31 28.50 -3.51
CA SER A 233 -7.05 29.23 -3.66
C SER A 233 -7.27 30.54 -4.44
N THR A 234 -6.54 31.60 -4.12
CA THR A 234 -6.63 32.91 -4.81
C THR A 234 -5.83 32.96 -6.10
N ALA A 235 -5.00 31.94 -6.37
CA ALA A 235 -4.20 31.80 -7.59
C ALA A 235 -3.82 30.33 -7.80
N ALA A 236 -3.19 30.03 -8.93
CA ALA A 236 -2.50 28.75 -9.12
C ALA A 236 -1.18 28.75 -8.32
N TYR A 237 -0.94 27.69 -7.55
CA TYR A 237 0.27 27.49 -6.76
C TYR A 237 0.95 26.18 -7.14
N THR A 238 2.26 26.16 -7.11
CA THR A 238 3.05 24.90 -7.24
C THR A 238 3.37 24.31 -5.88
N ASN A 239 3.71 23.04 -5.85
CA ASN A 239 4.06 22.34 -4.60
C ASN A 239 5.19 23.07 -3.84
N GLY A 240 5.00 23.27 -2.54
CA GLY A 240 5.94 23.97 -1.66
C GLY A 240 5.76 25.48 -1.58
N GLN A 241 4.84 26.08 -2.35
CA GLN A 241 4.51 27.51 -2.23
C GLN A 241 3.48 27.76 -1.12
N THR A 242 3.59 28.91 -0.45
CA THR A 242 2.55 29.39 0.47
C THR A 242 1.35 29.86 -0.33
N ALA A 243 0.20 29.19 -0.17
CA ALA A 243 -1.04 29.54 -0.85
C ALA A 243 -1.89 30.51 0.00
N SER A 244 -2.45 31.53 -0.66
CA SER A 244 -3.54 32.31 -0.09
C SER A 244 -4.87 31.66 -0.42
N ILE A 245 -5.78 31.57 0.55
CA ILE A 245 -7.07 30.91 0.41
C ILE A 245 -8.18 31.92 0.69
N MET A 246 -9.14 32.03 -0.22
CA MET A 246 -10.41 32.71 0.02
C MET A 246 -11.30 31.78 0.85
N LEU A 247 -11.60 32.19 2.07
CA LEU A 247 -12.40 31.40 2.98
C LEU A 247 -13.88 31.45 2.64
N GLN A 248 -14.64 30.54 3.22
CA GLN A 248 -16.12 30.51 3.13
C GLN A 248 -16.73 31.86 3.50
N GLY A 249 -17.79 32.25 2.78
CA GLY A 249 -18.43 33.57 2.89
C GLY A 249 -17.77 34.68 2.07
N GLY A 250 -16.59 34.47 1.54
CA GLY A 250 -15.91 35.40 0.64
C GLY A 250 -16.32 35.23 -0.83
N VAL A 251 -15.89 36.17 -1.67
CA VAL A 251 -16.05 36.06 -3.14
C VAL A 251 -14.72 35.69 -3.75
N SER A 252 -14.70 34.56 -4.48
CA SER A 252 -13.55 34.11 -5.25
C SER A 252 -13.68 34.63 -6.68
N ASP A 253 -12.84 35.60 -7.06
CA ASP A 253 -12.92 36.31 -8.36
C ASP A 253 -11.98 35.76 -9.43
N ASN A 254 -11.28 34.65 -9.14
CA ASN A 254 -10.29 34.03 -10.02
C ASN A 254 -10.79 32.73 -10.69
N GLN A 255 -12.08 32.54 -10.74
CA GLN A 255 -12.69 31.39 -11.43
C GLN A 255 -12.81 31.66 -12.93
N THR A 256 -13.12 30.63 -13.71
CA THR A 256 -13.37 30.76 -15.17
C THR A 256 -14.52 29.84 -15.58
N GLY A 257 -15.28 30.29 -16.59
CA GLY A 257 -16.31 29.47 -17.23
C GLY A 257 -17.54 29.20 -16.36
N LEU A 258 -17.78 29.98 -15.32
CA LEU A 258 -18.94 29.80 -14.46
C LEU A 258 -20.24 30.27 -15.17
N THR A 259 -21.33 29.52 -14.91
CA THR A 259 -22.69 29.90 -15.31
C THR A 259 -23.33 30.71 -14.19
N ILE A 260 -23.64 31.96 -14.45
CA ILE A 260 -24.22 32.89 -13.47
C ILE A 260 -25.49 32.34 -12.86
N GLY A 261 -25.59 32.44 -11.53
CA GLY A 261 -26.73 31.97 -10.76
C GLY A 261 -26.73 30.47 -10.47
N SER A 262 -25.83 29.69 -11.07
CA SER A 262 -25.71 28.26 -10.79
C SER A 262 -24.99 27.98 -9.47
N THR A 263 -25.40 26.92 -8.79
CA THR A 263 -24.69 26.37 -7.63
C THR A 263 -23.55 25.46 -8.15
N TYR A 264 -22.39 25.60 -7.55
CA TYR A 264 -21.22 24.80 -7.83
C TYR A 264 -20.87 23.91 -6.64
N TYR A 265 -20.44 22.71 -6.94
CA TYR A 265 -19.99 21.69 -5.99
C TYR A 265 -18.51 21.42 -6.19
N VAL A 266 -17.80 21.17 -5.09
CA VAL A 266 -16.42 20.74 -5.13
C VAL A 266 -16.40 19.28 -5.57
N GLN A 267 -15.58 18.98 -6.59
CA GLN A 267 -15.35 17.63 -7.09
C GLN A 267 -14.21 16.95 -6.32
N GLN A 268 -14.13 15.64 -6.37
CA GLN A 268 -13.06 14.87 -5.69
C GLN A 268 -11.66 15.20 -6.24
N ASP A 269 -11.54 15.71 -7.45
CA ASP A 269 -10.29 16.17 -8.06
C ASP A 269 -9.94 17.64 -7.71
N GLY A 270 -10.75 18.30 -6.87
CA GLY A 270 -10.59 19.69 -6.47
C GLY A 270 -11.14 20.70 -7.46
N THR A 271 -11.74 20.27 -8.57
CA THR A 271 -12.42 21.17 -9.53
C THR A 271 -13.82 21.54 -9.08
N LEU A 272 -14.48 22.43 -9.82
CA LEU A 272 -15.86 22.86 -9.57
C LEU A 272 -16.78 22.39 -10.70
N ALA A 273 -17.94 21.84 -10.34
CA ALA A 273 -18.97 21.45 -11.31
C ALA A 273 -20.38 21.82 -10.78
N THR A 274 -21.35 21.94 -11.70
CA THR A 274 -22.75 22.17 -11.35
C THR A 274 -23.48 20.92 -10.90
N THR A 275 -22.87 19.75 -11.06
CA THR A 275 -23.39 18.47 -10.57
C THR A 275 -22.59 18.07 -9.34
N ALA A 276 -23.28 17.64 -8.28
CA ALA A 276 -22.64 17.14 -7.06
C ALA A 276 -21.94 15.80 -7.32
N ASP A 277 -20.75 15.63 -6.74
CA ASP A 277 -20.03 14.35 -6.73
C ASP A 277 -20.58 13.41 -5.64
N SER A 278 -20.02 12.20 -5.52
CA SER A 278 -20.43 11.16 -4.55
C SER A 278 -20.39 11.64 -3.10
N ILE A 279 -19.51 12.60 -2.79
CA ILE A 279 -19.54 13.42 -1.58
C ILE A 279 -20.01 14.81 -1.99
N SER A 280 -21.26 15.14 -1.66
CA SER A 280 -21.85 16.43 -2.05
C SER A 280 -21.36 17.57 -1.15
N VAL A 281 -20.43 18.36 -1.65
CA VAL A 281 -19.90 19.56 -0.97
C VAL A 281 -20.20 20.79 -1.81
N VAL A 282 -21.09 21.67 -1.35
CA VAL A 282 -21.42 22.92 -2.04
C VAL A 282 -20.24 23.88 -1.88
N ALA A 283 -19.63 24.28 -3.00
CA ALA A 283 -18.59 25.31 -3.02
C ALA A 283 -19.20 26.72 -2.90
N GLY A 284 -20.25 26.99 -3.67
CA GLY A 284 -20.86 28.33 -3.67
C GLY A 284 -21.83 28.55 -4.83
N LYS A 285 -22.16 29.82 -5.06
CA LYS A 285 -23.05 30.26 -6.15
C LYS A 285 -22.34 31.25 -7.05
N ALA A 286 -22.38 31.07 -8.37
CA ALA A 286 -21.76 31.95 -9.32
C ALA A 286 -22.46 33.30 -9.38
N LEU A 287 -21.70 34.38 -9.17
CA LEU A 287 -22.13 35.76 -9.30
C LEU A 287 -21.84 36.32 -10.73
N SER A 288 -20.79 35.82 -11.35
CA SER A 288 -20.39 36.15 -12.73
C SER A 288 -19.73 34.92 -13.36
N ALA A 289 -19.25 35.06 -14.59
CA ALA A 289 -18.47 34.01 -15.27
C ALA A 289 -17.11 33.72 -14.58
N THR A 290 -16.66 34.62 -13.70
CA THR A 290 -15.37 34.54 -13.02
C THR A 290 -15.46 34.63 -11.49
N SER A 291 -16.63 34.95 -10.93
CA SER A 291 -16.81 35.19 -9.49
C SER A 291 -17.76 34.18 -8.87
N LEU A 292 -17.31 33.53 -7.82
CA LEU A 292 -18.08 32.57 -7.02
C LEU A 292 -18.21 33.08 -5.58
N LEU A 293 -19.45 33.28 -5.11
CA LEU A 293 -19.73 33.51 -3.70
C LEU A 293 -19.62 32.17 -2.98
N LEU A 294 -18.61 32.02 -2.15
CA LEU A 294 -18.38 30.80 -1.40
C LEU A 294 -19.45 30.63 -0.31
N LYS A 295 -19.96 29.41 -0.16
CA LYS A 295 -20.99 29.12 0.83
C LYS A 295 -20.40 29.30 2.23
N GLY A 296 -20.99 30.24 3.02
CA GLY A 296 -20.81 30.32 4.46
C GLY A 296 -21.75 29.32 5.17
N TYR A 297 -21.36 28.81 6.31
CA TYR A 297 -22.21 28.04 7.21
C TYR A 297 -22.97 28.99 8.13
#